data_f8e3fc183d70f8d3ff15614dfdc4f437
#
_entry.id   f8e3fc183d70f8d3ff15614dfdc4f437
#
_cell.length_a   1.000
_cell.length_b   1.000
_cell.length_c   1.000
_cell.angle_alpha   90.00
_cell.angle_beta   90.00
_cell.angle_gamma   90.00
#
_symmetry.space_group_name_H-M   'P 1'
#
loop_
_entity.id
_entity.type
_entity.pdbx_description
1 polymer ?
#
loop_
_entity_poly.entity_id
_entity_poly.type
_entity_poly.pdbx_seq_one_letter_code
_entity_poly.pdbx_strand_id
1 'polypeptide(L)'
;MSRFRMLLFAVIGILMSSMSVFAQTTAEAGDNDFSLRKYRALAAGVGFAIAVFGGALGQSRIGASACEGAARNPGAAGRIQTMMILGLALIESLVLFALLVVFAVVKGS
;
A
#
# COMPACT_ATOMS: atom_id res chain seq x y z
N MET A 1 8.79 -25.52 4.38
CA MET A 1 8.26 -24.14 4.29
C MET A 1 8.09 -23.59 5.69
N SER A 2 8.53 -22.35 5.98
CA SER A 2 8.41 -21.80 7.32
C SER A 2 6.92 -21.59 7.67
N ARG A 3 6.55 -21.83 8.92
CA ARG A 3 5.17 -21.63 9.44
C ARG A 3 4.62 -20.23 9.10
N PHE A 4 5.52 -19.24 9.04
CA PHE A 4 5.18 -17.88 8.63
C PHE A 4 4.68 -17.78 7.18
N ARG A 5 5.30 -18.50 6.24
CA ARG A 5 4.85 -18.52 4.83
C ARG A 5 3.48 -19.20 4.69
N MET A 6 3.23 -20.26 5.46
CA MET A 6 1.92 -20.92 5.45
C MET A 6 0.82 -19.99 6.01
N LEU A 7 1.09 -19.27 7.09
CA LEU A 7 0.17 -18.28 7.64
C LEU A 7 -0.11 -17.14 6.65
N LEU A 8 0.93 -16.64 5.99
CA LEU A 8 0.80 -15.59 4.97
C LEU A 8 -0.10 -16.04 3.81
N PHE A 9 0.12 -17.24 3.28
CA PHE A 9 -0.72 -17.79 2.20
C PHE A 9 -2.14 -18.09 2.68
N ALA A 10 -2.33 -18.52 3.92
CA ALA A 10 -3.66 -18.73 4.49
C ALA A 10 -4.43 -17.41 4.61
N VAL A 11 -3.79 -16.33 5.09
CA VAL A 11 -4.39 -15.00 5.18
C VAL A 11 -4.75 -14.46 3.80
N ILE A 12 -3.84 -14.57 2.82
CA ILE A 12 -4.11 -14.17 1.44
C ILE A 12 -5.27 -14.98 0.85
N GLY A 13 -5.32 -16.29 1.08
CA GLY A 13 -6.40 -17.16 0.63
C GLY A 13 -7.76 -16.78 1.22
N ILE A 14 -7.81 -16.45 2.50
CA ILE A 14 -9.03 -15.97 3.17
C ILE A 14 -9.47 -14.62 2.61
N LEU A 15 -8.55 -13.69 2.39
CA LEU A 15 -8.84 -12.38 1.79
C LEU A 15 -9.36 -12.52 0.36
N MET A 16 -8.77 -13.42 -0.44
CA MET A 16 -9.22 -13.65 -1.82
C MET A 16 -10.58 -14.34 -1.89
N SER A 17 -10.87 -15.27 -0.97
CA SER A 17 -12.19 -15.95 -0.94
C SER A 17 -13.30 -15.03 -0.45
N SER A 18 -13.01 -14.06 0.44
CA SER A 18 -14.02 -13.08 0.86
C SER A 18 -14.41 -12.11 -0.25
N MET A 19 -13.53 -11.82 -1.20
CA MET A 19 -13.87 -10.99 -2.38
C MET A 19 -14.90 -11.66 -3.29
N SER A 20 -14.89 -12.98 -3.41
CA SER A 20 -15.86 -13.72 -4.25
C SER A 20 -17.29 -13.65 -3.71
N VAL A 21 -17.45 -13.62 -2.39
CA VAL A 21 -18.77 -13.49 -1.74
C VAL A 21 -19.35 -12.09 -1.95
N PHE A 22 -18.51 -11.06 -1.93
CA PHE A 22 -18.94 -9.68 -2.22
C PHE A 22 -19.37 -9.52 -3.70
N ALA A 23 -18.73 -10.20 -4.63
CA ALA A 23 -19.07 -10.13 -6.05
C ALA A 23 -20.44 -10.78 -6.35
N GLN A 24 -20.84 -11.83 -5.61
CA GLN A 24 -22.13 -12.52 -5.83
C GLN A 24 -23.32 -11.74 -5.28
N THR A 25 -23.14 -11.01 -4.17
CA THR A 25 -24.23 -10.17 -3.60
C THR A 25 -24.53 -8.94 -4.43
N THR A 26 -23.65 -8.55 -5.36
CA THR A 26 -23.86 -7.36 -6.21
C THR A 26 -24.60 -7.66 -7.51
N ALA A 27 -24.71 -8.93 -7.91
CA ALA A 27 -25.39 -9.33 -9.16
C ALA A 27 -26.93 -9.20 -9.08
N GLU A 28 -27.53 -9.12 -7.89
CA GLU A 28 -28.99 -9.04 -7.71
C GLU A 28 -29.53 -7.63 -7.39
N ALA A 29 -28.68 -6.70 -6.99
CA ALA A 29 -29.07 -5.32 -6.75
C ALA A 29 -28.74 -4.50 -8.00
N GLY A 30 -29.76 -4.04 -8.76
CA GLY A 30 -29.56 -3.16 -9.89
C GLY A 30 -28.61 -2.01 -9.52
N ASP A 31 -27.57 -1.80 -10.34
CA ASP A 31 -26.58 -0.74 -10.15
C ASP A 31 -27.29 0.60 -10.10
N ASN A 32 -27.39 1.18 -8.91
CA ASN A 32 -27.79 2.55 -8.70
C ASN A 32 -26.57 3.41 -8.33
N ASP A 33 -26.69 4.72 -8.48
CA ASP A 33 -25.59 5.66 -8.18
C ASP A 33 -25.04 5.51 -6.75
N PHE A 34 -25.88 5.12 -5.81
CA PHE A 34 -25.47 4.91 -4.42
C PHE A 34 -24.57 3.68 -4.26
N SER A 35 -24.92 2.55 -4.88
CA SER A 35 -24.08 1.36 -4.83
C SER A 35 -22.75 1.58 -5.55
N LEU A 36 -22.75 2.25 -6.68
CA LEU A 36 -21.55 2.58 -7.41
C LEU A 36 -20.58 3.46 -6.59
N ARG A 37 -21.08 4.48 -5.93
CA ARG A 37 -20.28 5.34 -5.03
C ARG A 37 -19.68 4.56 -3.86
N LYS A 38 -20.46 3.67 -3.27
CA LYS A 38 -20.03 2.81 -2.17
C LYS A 38 -18.86 1.89 -2.59
N TYR A 39 -18.97 1.27 -3.76
CA TYR A 39 -17.90 0.40 -4.27
C TYR A 39 -16.66 1.18 -4.69
N ARG A 40 -16.80 2.34 -5.28
CA ARG A 40 -15.67 3.23 -5.59
C ARG A 40 -14.93 3.66 -4.33
N ALA A 41 -15.64 4.07 -3.30
CA ALA A 41 -15.03 4.46 -2.02
C ALA A 41 -14.29 3.28 -1.36
N LEU A 42 -14.88 2.08 -1.39
CA LEU A 42 -14.25 0.88 -0.86
C LEU A 42 -12.99 0.50 -1.65
N ALA A 43 -13.08 0.46 -2.97
CA ALA A 43 -11.94 0.14 -3.83
C ALA A 43 -10.80 1.16 -3.69
N ALA A 44 -11.12 2.44 -3.61
CA ALA A 44 -10.17 3.51 -3.39
C ALA A 44 -9.48 3.38 -2.02
N GLY A 45 -10.25 3.11 -0.96
CA GLY A 45 -9.71 2.93 0.39
C GLY A 45 -8.78 1.72 0.49
N VAL A 46 -9.18 0.58 -0.04
CA VAL A 46 -8.35 -0.65 -0.06
C VAL A 46 -7.10 -0.44 -0.91
N GLY A 47 -7.24 0.15 -2.10
CA GLY A 47 -6.11 0.43 -2.98
C GLY A 47 -5.10 1.38 -2.33
N PHE A 48 -5.57 2.42 -1.66
CA PHE A 48 -4.70 3.34 -0.93
C PHE A 48 -4.01 2.67 0.27
N ALA A 49 -4.72 1.85 1.03
CA ALA A 49 -4.13 1.10 2.14
C ALA A 49 -2.98 0.20 1.68
N ILE A 50 -3.13 -0.47 0.53
CA ILE A 50 -2.06 -1.29 -0.06
C ILE A 50 -0.87 -0.42 -0.49
N ALA A 51 -1.12 0.74 -1.10
CA ALA A 51 -0.05 1.66 -1.51
C ALA A 51 0.73 2.19 -0.30
N VAL A 52 0.05 2.60 0.77
CA VAL A 52 0.67 3.07 2.02
C VAL A 52 1.47 1.95 2.67
N PHE A 53 0.92 0.76 2.74
CA PHE A 53 1.61 -0.41 3.29
C PHE A 53 2.90 -0.72 2.52
N GLY A 54 2.83 -0.75 1.18
CA GLY A 54 4.01 -0.94 0.32
C GLY A 54 5.05 0.16 0.50
N GLY A 55 4.62 1.42 0.57
CA GLY A 55 5.47 2.56 0.85
C GLY A 55 6.17 2.45 2.20
N ALA A 56 5.45 2.13 3.27
CA ALA A 56 6.00 1.95 4.61
C ALA A 56 7.06 0.84 4.67
N LEU A 57 6.82 -0.29 4.00
CA LEU A 57 7.81 -1.37 3.89
C LEU A 57 9.07 -0.93 3.13
N GLY A 58 8.91 -0.17 2.04
CA GLY A 58 10.03 0.38 1.29
C GLY A 58 10.86 1.36 2.13
N GLN A 59 10.19 2.30 2.78
CA GLN A 59 10.82 3.30 3.66
C GLN A 59 11.57 2.65 4.84
N SER A 60 10.97 1.66 5.48
CA SER A 60 11.61 0.96 6.60
C SER A 60 12.92 0.28 6.20
N ARG A 61 12.96 -0.33 5.00
CA ARG A 61 14.18 -0.97 4.48
C ARG A 61 15.26 0.05 4.16
N ILE A 62 14.91 1.17 3.53
CA ILE A 62 15.85 2.25 3.25
C ILE A 62 16.42 2.80 4.57
N GLY A 63 15.58 3.08 5.55
CA GLY A 63 16.01 3.59 6.84
C GLY A 63 16.93 2.62 7.58
N ALA A 64 16.57 1.35 7.66
CA ALA A 64 17.38 0.32 8.31
C ALA A 64 18.76 0.19 7.65
N SER A 65 18.80 0.08 6.31
CA SER A 65 20.05 -0.05 5.55
C SER A 65 20.94 1.19 5.68
N ALA A 66 20.35 2.39 5.72
CA ALA A 66 21.10 3.63 5.89
C ALA A 66 21.70 3.74 7.29
N CYS A 67 20.97 3.39 8.34
CA CYS A 67 21.47 3.38 9.71
C CYS A 67 22.62 2.37 9.86
N GLU A 68 22.46 1.16 9.32
CA GLU A 68 23.51 0.14 9.34
C GLU A 68 24.76 0.59 8.57
N GLY A 69 24.59 1.17 7.38
CA GLY A 69 25.68 1.70 6.58
C GLY A 69 26.44 2.83 7.27
N ALA A 70 25.73 3.75 7.91
CA ALA A 70 26.33 4.86 8.67
C ALA A 70 27.11 4.36 9.92
N ALA A 71 26.57 3.33 10.60
CA ALA A 71 27.24 2.72 11.74
C ALA A 71 28.55 2.04 11.34
N ARG A 72 28.57 1.37 10.17
CA ARG A 72 29.78 0.71 9.66
C ARG A 72 30.80 1.68 9.08
N ASN A 73 30.38 2.81 8.55
CA ASN A 73 31.27 3.82 7.96
C ASN A 73 30.81 5.24 8.34
N PRO A 74 31.21 5.73 9.52
CA PRO A 74 30.84 7.07 9.98
C PRO A 74 31.30 8.19 9.04
N GLY A 75 32.41 8.00 8.32
CA GLY A 75 32.92 8.97 7.35
C GLY A 75 32.02 9.13 6.12
N ALA A 76 31.20 8.13 5.80
CA ALA A 76 30.21 8.18 4.71
C ALA A 76 28.81 8.60 5.17
N ALA A 77 28.58 8.81 6.46
CA ALA A 77 27.24 9.01 7.05
C ALA A 77 26.46 10.14 6.36
N GLY A 78 27.09 11.27 6.05
CA GLY A 78 26.45 12.38 5.37
C GLY A 78 25.94 12.05 3.97
N ARG A 79 26.70 11.27 3.18
CA ARG A 79 26.29 10.82 1.86
C ARG A 79 25.16 9.80 1.95
N ILE A 80 25.24 8.88 2.89
CA ILE A 80 24.21 7.87 3.15
C ILE A 80 22.90 8.55 3.56
N GLN A 81 22.96 9.55 4.45
CA GLN A 81 21.80 10.32 4.86
C GLN A 81 21.13 11.02 3.67
N THR A 82 21.90 11.63 2.77
CA THR A 82 21.36 12.28 1.58
C THR A 82 20.64 11.27 0.68
N MET A 83 21.25 10.13 0.42
CA MET A 83 20.65 9.06 -0.40
C MET A 83 19.38 8.50 0.27
N MET A 84 19.39 8.33 1.59
CA MET A 84 18.24 7.91 2.38
C MET A 84 17.07 8.88 2.21
N ILE A 85 17.31 10.17 2.42
CA ILE A 85 16.27 11.21 2.30
C ILE A 85 15.68 11.24 0.90
N LEU A 86 16.51 11.14 -0.14
CA LEU A 86 16.04 11.09 -1.53
C LEU A 86 15.17 9.85 -1.77
N GLY A 87 15.59 8.68 -1.31
CA GLY A 87 14.82 7.45 -1.45
C GLY A 87 13.48 7.49 -0.70
N LEU A 88 13.48 8.03 0.52
CA LEU A 88 12.25 8.24 1.30
C LEU A 88 11.30 9.21 0.60
N ALA A 89 11.81 10.34 0.08
CA ALA A 89 11.01 11.33 -0.63
C ALA A 89 10.37 10.79 -1.91
N LEU A 90 11.10 9.96 -2.67
CA LEU A 90 10.56 9.33 -3.88
C LEU A 90 9.43 8.34 -3.55
N ILE A 91 9.58 7.53 -2.50
CA ILE A 91 8.52 6.62 -2.06
C ILE A 91 7.31 7.41 -1.56
N GLU A 92 7.53 8.47 -0.77
CA GLU A 92 6.46 9.36 -0.30
C GLU A 92 5.70 9.97 -1.48
N SER A 93 6.39 10.41 -2.51
CA SER A 93 5.78 10.94 -3.73
C SER A 93 4.86 9.92 -4.39
N LEU A 94 5.24 8.64 -4.47
CA LEU A 94 4.40 7.57 -5.01
C LEU A 94 3.13 7.37 -4.17
N VAL A 95 3.24 7.45 -2.84
CA VAL A 95 2.07 7.34 -1.93
C VAL A 95 1.15 8.55 -2.10
N LEU A 96 1.71 9.76 -2.27
CA LEU A 96 0.92 10.95 -2.55
C LEU A 96 0.22 10.89 -3.92
N PHE A 97 0.85 10.32 -4.95
CA PHE A 97 0.18 10.05 -6.22
C PHE A 97 -0.97 9.06 -6.06
N ALA A 98 -0.79 8.00 -5.27
CA ALA A 98 -1.88 7.07 -4.97
C ALA A 98 -3.03 7.79 -4.26
N LEU A 99 -2.74 8.68 -3.32
CA LEU A 99 -3.74 9.50 -2.63
C LEU A 99 -4.50 10.40 -3.62
N LEU A 100 -3.79 11.03 -4.55
CA LEU A 100 -4.41 11.87 -5.60
C LEU A 100 -5.36 11.06 -6.48
N VAL A 101 -4.98 9.86 -6.87
CA VAL A 101 -5.85 8.93 -7.63
C VAL A 101 -7.10 8.58 -6.83
N VAL A 102 -6.97 8.30 -5.53
CA VAL A 102 -8.11 8.04 -4.64
C VAL A 102 -9.08 9.21 -4.62
N PHE A 103 -8.58 10.44 -4.45
CA PHE A 103 -9.41 11.64 -4.51
C PHE A 103 -10.10 11.82 -5.86
N ALA A 104 -9.40 11.58 -6.96
CA ALA A 104 -9.96 11.67 -8.30
C ALA A 104 -11.09 10.67 -8.52
N VAL A 105 -10.90 9.41 -8.06
CA VAL A 105 -11.90 8.34 -8.20
C VAL A 105 -13.13 8.60 -7.34
N VAL A 106 -12.95 9.05 -6.11
CA VAL A 106 -14.06 9.29 -5.16
C VAL A 106 -14.82 10.58 -5.52
N LYS A 107 -14.12 11.64 -5.95
CA LYS A 107 -14.72 12.94 -6.28
C LYS A 107 -15.35 12.99 -7.67
N GLY A 108 -14.90 12.14 -8.60
CA GLY A 108 -15.44 12.03 -9.97
C GLY A 108 -16.80 11.32 -10.06
N SER A 109 -17.44 11.15 -8.94
CA SER A 109 -18.82 10.63 -8.74
C SER A 109 -19.71 11.79 -8.24
#